data_ca4c8010aacbea55d027d51d9efc2653
#
_entry.id   ca4c8010aacbea55d027d51d9efc2653
#
_cell.length_a   1.000
_cell.length_b   1.000
_cell.length_c   1.000
_cell.angle_alpha   90.00
_cell.angle_beta   90.00
_cell.angle_gamma   90.00
#
_symmetry.space_group_name_H-M   'P 1'
#
loop_
_entity.id
_entity.type
_entity.pdbx_description
1 polymer ?
#
loop_
_entity_poly.entity_id
_entity_poly.type
_entity_poly.pdbx_seq_one_letter_code
_entity_poly.pdbx_strand_id
1 'polypeptide(L)'
;MTTFASLMRRADTLRHLSDDPIESDWWAGYMRGLRRAHHGERFGTVAEHEMWQDSANSTDPQRAALGRGYIAGLTLTPCDPN
;
A
#
# COMPACT_ATOMS: atom_id res chain seq x y z
N MET A 1 15.95 -8.55 -10.31
CA MET A 1 15.34 -9.04 -9.05
C MET A 1 14.58 -7.92 -8.37
N THR A 2 13.35 -8.18 -7.97
CA THR A 2 12.51 -7.17 -7.33
C THR A 2 12.80 -7.14 -5.84
N THR A 3 13.31 -6.02 -5.34
CA THR A 3 13.64 -5.84 -3.92
C THR A 3 12.63 -4.93 -3.26
N PHE A 4 12.61 -4.94 -1.92
CA PHE A 4 11.79 -4.01 -1.15
C PHE A 4 12.08 -2.55 -1.55
N ALA A 5 13.34 -2.17 -1.61
CA ALA A 5 13.73 -0.80 -1.96
C ALA A 5 13.27 -0.42 -3.37
N SER A 6 13.36 -1.35 -4.30
CA SER A 6 12.93 -1.15 -5.68
C SER A 6 11.41 -0.96 -5.76
N LEU A 7 10.65 -1.78 -5.05
CA LEU A 7 9.20 -1.66 -4.99
C LEU A 7 8.76 -0.34 -4.36
N MET A 8 9.42 0.06 -3.27
CA MET A 8 9.13 1.32 -2.60
C MET A 8 9.38 2.52 -3.50
N ARG A 9 10.50 2.51 -4.20
CA ARG A 9 10.87 3.59 -5.10
C ARG A 9 9.90 3.72 -6.26
N ARG A 10 9.50 2.59 -6.84
CA ARG A 10 8.54 2.57 -7.93
C ARG A 10 7.17 3.09 -7.48
N ALA A 11 6.71 2.62 -6.33
CA ALA A 11 5.43 3.05 -5.78
C ALA A 11 5.43 4.56 -5.49
N ASP A 12 6.53 5.07 -4.93
CA ASP A 12 6.65 6.50 -4.64
C ASP A 12 6.60 7.34 -5.92
N THR A 13 7.29 6.89 -6.96
CA THR A 13 7.27 7.55 -8.26
C THR A 13 5.85 7.59 -8.85
N LEU A 14 5.16 6.45 -8.85
CA LEU A 14 3.82 6.35 -9.40
C LEU A 14 2.82 7.18 -8.59
N ARG A 15 3.00 7.24 -7.28
CA ARG A 15 2.18 8.07 -6.41
C ARG A 15 2.31 9.55 -6.78
N HIS A 16 3.52 10.03 -7.03
CA HIS A 16 3.78 11.43 -7.39
C HIS A 16 3.29 11.76 -8.80
N LEU A 17 3.27 10.79 -9.70
CA LEU A 17 2.81 10.99 -11.07
C LEU A 17 1.28 10.96 -11.18
N SER A 18 0.60 10.45 -10.17
CA SER A 18 -0.85 10.32 -10.23
C SER A 18 -1.55 11.64 -9.94
N ASP A 19 -2.49 12.02 -10.80
CA ASP A 19 -3.35 13.18 -10.60
C ASP A 19 -4.65 12.82 -9.88
N ASP A 20 -4.93 11.53 -9.73
CA ASP A 20 -6.14 11.05 -9.08
C ASP A 20 -5.86 10.80 -7.60
N PRO A 21 -6.58 11.49 -6.67
CA PRO A 21 -6.38 11.27 -5.23
C PRO A 21 -6.60 9.81 -4.81
N ILE A 22 -7.55 9.13 -5.44
CA ILE A 22 -7.84 7.73 -5.11
C ILE A 22 -6.67 6.84 -5.49
N GLU A 23 -6.13 7.04 -6.69
CA GLU A 23 -4.97 6.27 -7.15
C GLU A 23 -3.73 6.59 -6.29
N SER A 24 -3.53 7.86 -5.97
CA SER A 24 -2.44 8.28 -5.08
C SER A 24 -2.54 7.62 -3.71
N ASP A 25 -3.75 7.54 -3.15
CA ASP A 25 -3.98 6.87 -1.86
C ASP A 25 -3.74 5.37 -1.97
N TRP A 26 -4.08 4.76 -3.10
CA TRP A 26 -3.79 3.35 -3.32
C TRP A 26 -2.28 3.09 -3.22
N TRP A 27 -1.47 3.92 -3.87
CA TRP A 27 -0.01 3.78 -3.80
C TRP A 27 0.52 4.05 -2.40
N ALA A 28 -0.07 5.00 -1.67
CA ALA A 28 0.31 5.26 -0.29
C ALA A 28 0.04 4.03 0.59
N GLY A 29 -1.11 3.40 0.43
CA GLY A 29 -1.45 2.16 1.12
C GLY A 29 -0.50 1.03 0.75
N TYR A 30 -0.19 0.89 -0.53
CA TYR A 30 0.74 -0.11 -1.04
C TYR A 30 2.12 0.01 -0.38
N MET A 31 2.65 1.24 -0.30
CA MET A 31 3.94 1.47 0.36
C MET A 31 3.91 1.08 1.84
N ARG A 32 2.80 1.38 2.52
CA ARG A 32 2.63 0.99 3.91
C ARG A 32 2.59 -0.53 4.08
N GLY A 33 1.88 -1.21 3.18
CA GLY A 33 1.83 -2.67 3.17
C GLY A 33 3.20 -3.29 2.93
N LEU A 34 3.98 -2.74 2.01
CA LEU A 34 5.34 -3.18 1.77
C LEU A 34 6.21 -3.08 3.02
N ARG A 35 6.09 -1.96 3.75
CA ARG A 35 6.85 -1.76 4.99
C ARG A 35 6.44 -2.79 6.03
N ARG A 36 5.15 -3.04 6.18
CA ARG A 36 4.65 -4.03 7.13
C ARG A 36 5.15 -5.43 6.79
N ALA A 37 5.12 -5.81 5.52
CA ALA A 37 5.59 -7.11 5.07
C ALA A 37 7.09 -7.29 5.29
N HIS A 38 7.85 -6.22 5.04
CA HIS A 38 9.32 -6.26 5.15
C HIS A 38 9.79 -6.22 6.60
N HIS A 39 9.20 -5.32 7.40
CA HIS A 39 9.63 -5.09 8.79
C HIS A 39 8.84 -5.90 9.82
N GLY A 40 7.71 -6.47 9.43
CA GLY A 40 6.86 -7.23 10.34
C GLY A 40 6.20 -6.35 11.39
N GLU A 41 5.99 -6.90 12.57
CA GLU A 41 5.29 -6.22 13.65
C GLU A 41 6.01 -4.97 14.16
N ARG A 42 7.27 -4.81 13.80
CA ARG A 42 8.03 -3.62 14.19
C ARG A 42 7.48 -2.34 13.55
N PHE A 43 6.79 -2.48 12.42
CA PHE A 43 6.28 -1.32 11.70
C PHE A 43 4.91 -0.87 12.20
N GLY A 44 4.13 -1.73 12.80
CA GLY A 44 2.81 -1.36 13.31
C GLY A 44 2.25 -2.42 14.22
N THR A 45 1.26 -2.04 15.01
CA THR A 45 0.60 -2.95 15.92
C THR A 45 -0.36 -3.88 15.16
N VAL A 46 -0.77 -4.97 15.81
CA VAL A 46 -1.77 -5.88 15.25
C VAL A 46 -3.08 -5.12 14.99
N ALA A 47 -3.46 -4.25 15.91
CA ALA A 47 -4.69 -3.45 15.77
C ALA A 47 -4.63 -2.54 14.53
N GLU A 48 -3.49 -1.90 14.30
CA GLU A 48 -3.30 -1.06 13.11
C GLU A 48 -3.36 -1.89 11.83
N HIS A 49 -2.75 -3.05 11.85
CA HIS A 49 -2.75 -3.97 10.72
C HIS A 49 -4.18 -4.37 10.35
N GLU A 50 -4.98 -4.73 11.34
CA GLU A 50 -6.39 -5.09 11.13
C GLU A 50 -7.19 -3.91 10.60
N MET A 51 -6.96 -2.71 11.16
CA MET A 51 -7.63 -1.49 10.72
C MET A 51 -7.36 -1.21 9.24
N TRP A 52 -6.11 -1.34 8.81
CA TRP A 52 -5.76 -1.12 7.41
C TRP A 52 -6.42 -2.14 6.49
N GLN A 53 -6.46 -3.41 6.90
CA GLN A 53 -7.13 -4.44 6.11
C GLN A 53 -8.63 -4.17 6.01
N ASP A 54 -9.26 -3.78 7.11
CA ASP A 54 -10.70 -3.47 7.13
C ASP A 54 -11.04 -2.25 6.28
N SER A 55 -10.12 -1.32 6.15
CA SER A 55 -10.31 -0.12 5.34
C SER A 55 -10.63 -0.45 3.88
N ALA A 56 -10.18 -1.58 3.38
CA ALA A 56 -10.46 -2.00 2.00
C ALA A 56 -11.96 -2.16 1.74
N ASN A 57 -12.76 -2.36 2.77
CA ASN A 57 -14.21 -2.52 2.68
C ASN A 57 -14.97 -1.23 3.00
N SER A 58 -14.25 -0.11 3.16
CA SER A 58 -14.88 1.18 3.47
C SER A 58 -15.75 1.67 2.33
N THR A 59 -16.81 2.41 2.67
CA THR A 59 -17.64 3.09 1.67
C THR A 59 -16.99 4.37 1.16
N ASP A 60 -15.98 4.88 1.87
CA ASP A 60 -15.19 6.02 1.42
C ASP A 60 -14.17 5.53 0.37
N PRO A 61 -14.24 6.04 -0.88
CA PRO A 61 -13.34 5.57 -1.94
C PRO A 61 -11.86 5.75 -1.62
N GLN A 62 -11.48 6.83 -0.95
CA GLN A 62 -10.08 7.08 -0.60
C GLN A 62 -9.60 6.09 0.45
N ARG A 63 -10.40 5.84 1.47
CA ARG A 63 -10.06 4.88 2.52
C ARG A 63 -10.02 3.46 1.97
N ALA A 64 -10.96 3.12 1.09
CA ALA A 64 -10.94 1.81 0.43
C ALA A 64 -9.68 1.62 -0.41
N ALA A 65 -9.25 2.66 -1.12
CA ALA A 65 -8.04 2.61 -1.93
C ALA A 65 -6.79 2.39 -1.06
N LEU A 66 -6.70 3.09 0.08
CA LEU A 66 -5.62 2.89 1.04
C LEU A 66 -5.57 1.43 1.52
N GLY A 67 -6.71 0.88 1.91
CA GLY A 67 -6.80 -0.49 2.40
C GLY A 67 -6.44 -1.52 1.32
N ARG A 68 -6.93 -1.33 0.11
CA ARG A 68 -6.63 -2.24 -1.01
C ARG A 68 -5.16 -2.19 -1.39
N GLY A 69 -4.58 -0.98 -1.40
CA GLY A 69 -3.15 -0.82 -1.63
C GLY A 69 -2.34 -1.52 -0.55
N TYR A 70 -2.74 -1.35 0.69
CA TYR A 70 -2.09 -1.99 1.83
C TYR A 70 -2.05 -3.52 1.68
N ILE A 71 -3.19 -4.12 1.32
CA ILE A 71 -3.27 -5.57 1.11
C ILE A 71 -2.35 -6.01 -0.03
N ALA A 72 -2.33 -5.26 -1.13
CA ALA A 72 -1.44 -5.56 -2.25
C ALA A 72 0.03 -5.49 -1.84
N GLY A 73 0.40 -4.48 -1.04
CA GLY A 73 1.77 -4.33 -0.54
C GLY A 73 2.18 -5.46 0.39
N LEU A 74 1.25 -5.98 1.20
CA LEU A 74 1.54 -7.09 2.11
C LEU A 74 1.98 -8.35 1.37
N THR A 75 1.46 -8.57 0.17
CA THR A 75 1.80 -9.75 -0.63
C THR A 75 3.09 -9.58 -1.41
N LEU A 76 3.72 -8.40 -1.32
CA LEU A 76 4.91 -8.04 -2.10
C LEU A 76 4.70 -8.23 -3.60
N THR A 77 3.45 -8.11 -4.04
CA THR A 77 3.11 -8.25 -5.45
C THR A 77 3.64 -7.04 -6.21
N PRO A 78 4.48 -7.23 -7.23
CA PRO A 78 4.91 -6.10 -8.04
C PRO A 78 3.69 -5.58 -8.79
N CYS A 79 3.27 -4.36 -8.47
CA CYS A 79 2.22 -3.74 -9.25
C CYS A 79 2.83 -3.18 -10.50
N ASP A 80 2.72 -3.92 -11.56
CA ASP A 80 3.13 -3.44 -12.86
C ASP A 80 1.89 -2.88 -13.53
N PRO A 81 1.87 -1.59 -13.89
CA PRO A 81 0.73 -0.98 -14.53
C PRO A 81 0.46 -1.49 -15.95
N ASN A 82 1.28 -2.36 -16.42
CA ASN A 82 1.06 -2.96 -17.74
C ASN A 82 0.30 -4.26 -17.63
#